data_bea70fe1f8b2d60011b1e24b744f9c9d
#
_entry.id   bea70fe1f8b2d60011b1e24b744f9c9d
#
_cell.length_a   1.000
_cell.length_b   1.000
_cell.length_c   1.000
_cell.angle_alpha   90.00
_cell.angle_beta   90.00
_cell.angle_gamma   90.00
#
_symmetry.space_group_name_H-M   'P 1'
#
loop_
_entity.id
_entity.type
_entity.pdbx_description
1 polymer ?
#
loop_
_entity_poly.entity_id
_entity_poly.type
_entity_poly.pdbx_seq_one_letter_code
_entity_poly.pdbx_strand_id
1 'polypeptide(L)'
;MSKEKAKDILDFIIKRSNIYQDNNISINIHGGEPLLNYDVLRYIVENIRLWNRNVFISMTTNAVLFNEENIDFILENIDEISVSIDETKEIHDNNRIYRNGEGTFDKVVKNLNKILEKKKNTIARMTVTPKTVSSLYNSVTFLHNLGFSIISPVIDQYDTRWDENNMEILEQQLKMLSGYFAVQNESLKVGMLEQAKYRKKVSVVQVHRPCILILKEIYILVLMLLVMKSLS
;
A
#
# COMPACT_ATOMS: atom_id res chain seq x y z
N MET A 1 -19.02 -1.78 -3.81
CA MET A 1 -19.37 -0.52 -4.52
C MET A 1 -19.96 -0.90 -5.87
N SER A 2 -21.03 -0.23 -6.34
CA SER A 2 -21.56 -0.43 -7.69
C SER A 2 -20.89 0.52 -8.71
N LYS A 3 -21.04 0.25 -10.00
CA LYS A 3 -20.53 1.14 -11.06
C LYS A 3 -21.20 2.52 -11.03
N GLU A 4 -22.49 2.61 -10.67
CA GLU A 4 -23.20 3.89 -10.51
C GLU A 4 -22.54 4.73 -9.41
N LYS A 5 -22.24 4.10 -8.26
CA LYS A 5 -21.58 4.80 -7.16
C LYS A 5 -20.15 5.20 -7.50
N ALA A 6 -19.44 4.39 -8.27
CA ALA A 6 -18.13 4.73 -8.79
C ALA A 6 -18.21 5.95 -9.72
N LYS A 7 -19.20 5.99 -10.62
CA LYS A 7 -19.44 7.12 -11.50
C LYS A 7 -19.69 8.43 -10.72
N ASP A 8 -20.57 8.40 -9.72
CA ASP A 8 -20.85 9.58 -8.87
C ASP A 8 -19.57 10.13 -8.23
N ILE A 9 -18.68 9.24 -7.77
CA ILE A 9 -17.41 9.63 -7.17
C ILE A 9 -16.47 10.24 -8.22
N LEU A 10 -16.36 9.66 -9.40
CA LEU A 10 -15.53 10.18 -10.47
C LEU A 10 -16.03 11.56 -10.94
N ASP A 11 -17.33 11.73 -11.10
CA ASP A 11 -17.96 13.02 -11.45
C ASP A 11 -17.69 14.09 -10.37
N PHE A 12 -17.74 13.70 -9.09
CA PHE A 12 -17.37 14.56 -7.97
C PHE A 12 -15.90 14.99 -8.02
N ILE A 13 -14.97 14.07 -8.25
CA ILE A 13 -13.54 14.37 -8.31
C ILE A 13 -13.26 15.36 -9.45
N ILE A 14 -13.76 15.10 -10.64
CA ILE A 14 -13.56 15.96 -11.80
C ILE A 14 -14.17 17.37 -11.58
N LYS A 15 -15.36 17.44 -11.02
CA LYS A 15 -16.00 18.72 -10.68
C LYS A 15 -15.14 19.51 -9.69
N ARG A 16 -14.59 18.86 -8.68
CA ARG A 16 -13.72 19.51 -7.68
C ARG A 16 -12.41 19.98 -8.30
N SER A 17 -11.74 19.14 -9.10
CA SER A 17 -10.50 19.52 -9.78
C SER A 17 -10.67 20.72 -10.71
N ASN A 18 -11.83 20.85 -11.37
CA ASN A 18 -12.16 22.02 -12.19
C ASN A 18 -12.27 23.29 -11.35
N ILE A 19 -12.86 23.21 -10.15
CA ILE A 19 -12.98 24.37 -9.23
C ILE A 19 -11.61 24.88 -8.81
N TYR A 20 -10.66 23.97 -8.52
CA TYR A 20 -9.32 24.32 -8.07
C TYR A 20 -8.34 24.55 -9.21
N GLN A 21 -8.75 24.37 -10.48
CA GLN A 21 -7.92 24.51 -11.68
C GLN A 21 -6.64 23.66 -11.61
N ASP A 22 -6.70 22.52 -10.90
CA ASP A 22 -5.55 21.63 -10.74
C ASP A 22 -5.52 20.59 -11.86
N ASN A 23 -4.37 20.48 -12.51
CA ASN A 23 -4.13 19.51 -13.56
C ASN A 23 -3.48 18.22 -13.04
N ASN A 24 -2.98 18.21 -11.78
CA ASN A 24 -2.37 17.06 -11.16
C ASN A 24 -3.33 16.43 -10.14
N ILE A 25 -3.70 15.19 -10.35
CA ILE A 25 -4.61 14.45 -9.48
C ILE A 25 -3.90 13.17 -9.02
N SER A 26 -3.88 12.93 -7.71
CA SER A 26 -3.41 11.66 -7.16
C SER A 26 -4.60 10.87 -6.63
N ILE A 27 -4.75 9.64 -7.09
CA ILE A 27 -5.82 8.74 -6.67
C ILE A 27 -5.20 7.49 -6.06
N ASN A 28 -5.53 7.23 -4.80
CA ASN A 28 -5.10 6.03 -4.10
C ASN A 28 -6.28 5.05 -4.01
N ILE A 29 -6.14 3.89 -4.64
CA ILE A 29 -7.11 2.82 -4.60
C ILE A 29 -6.75 1.92 -3.42
N HIS A 30 -7.57 1.99 -2.38
CA HIS A 30 -7.40 1.23 -1.16
C HIS A 30 -8.75 0.69 -0.69
N GLY A 31 -8.75 -0.30 0.19
CA GLY A 31 -9.98 -0.85 0.78
C GLY A 31 -9.66 -2.12 1.56
N GLY A 32 -10.62 -3.01 1.73
CA GLY A 32 -10.32 -4.35 2.21
C GLY A 32 -9.37 -5.05 1.23
N GLU A 33 -9.85 -5.31 0.01
CA GLU A 33 -9.02 -5.75 -1.13
C GLU A 33 -9.66 -5.22 -2.43
N PRO A 34 -8.98 -4.36 -3.20
CA PRO A 34 -9.52 -3.77 -4.42
C PRO A 34 -9.92 -4.80 -5.48
N LEU A 35 -9.16 -5.89 -5.58
CA LEU A 35 -9.38 -6.94 -6.59
C LEU A 35 -10.61 -7.82 -6.32
N LEU A 36 -11.24 -7.73 -5.14
CA LEU A 36 -12.52 -8.41 -4.90
C LEU A 36 -13.65 -7.91 -5.80
N ASN A 37 -13.52 -6.69 -6.34
CA ASN A 37 -14.50 -6.13 -7.27
C ASN A 37 -13.78 -5.57 -8.50
N TYR A 38 -13.13 -6.47 -9.23
CA TYR A 38 -12.29 -6.13 -10.36
C TYR A 38 -13.04 -5.35 -11.45
N ASP A 39 -14.30 -5.70 -11.73
CA ASP A 39 -15.11 -5.01 -12.74
C ASP A 39 -15.32 -3.52 -12.43
N VAL A 40 -15.49 -3.19 -11.15
CA VAL A 40 -15.62 -1.79 -10.71
C VAL A 40 -14.25 -1.11 -10.68
N LEU A 41 -13.21 -1.80 -10.24
CA LEU A 41 -11.84 -1.29 -10.28
C LEU A 41 -11.44 -0.93 -11.71
N ARG A 42 -11.66 -1.85 -12.64
CA ARG A 42 -11.38 -1.64 -14.07
C ARG A 42 -12.15 -0.45 -14.61
N TYR A 43 -13.46 -0.38 -14.34
CA TYR A 43 -14.30 0.75 -14.74
C TYR A 43 -13.75 2.10 -14.22
N ILE A 44 -13.35 2.17 -12.95
CA ILE A 44 -12.76 3.37 -12.35
C ILE A 44 -11.50 3.78 -13.10
N VAL A 45 -10.56 2.86 -13.26
CA VAL A 45 -9.25 3.13 -13.87
C VAL A 45 -9.39 3.54 -15.33
N GLU A 46 -10.21 2.84 -16.12
CA GLU A 46 -10.48 3.17 -17.52
C GLU A 46 -11.06 4.60 -17.65
N ASN A 47 -12.03 4.97 -16.80
CA ASN A 47 -12.60 6.32 -16.85
C ASN A 47 -11.61 7.41 -16.42
N ILE A 48 -10.78 7.15 -15.40
CA ILE A 48 -9.74 8.09 -14.97
C ILE A 48 -8.72 8.33 -16.08
N ARG A 49 -8.32 7.28 -16.79
CA ARG A 49 -7.32 7.37 -17.89
C ARG A 49 -7.85 8.15 -19.11
N LEU A 50 -9.17 8.33 -19.22
CA LEU A 50 -9.79 9.20 -20.24
C LEU A 50 -9.78 10.68 -19.86
N TRP A 51 -9.43 11.04 -18.63
CA TRP A 51 -9.40 12.43 -18.23
C TRP A 51 -8.24 13.18 -18.89
N ASN A 52 -8.49 14.36 -19.41
CA ASN A 52 -7.43 15.25 -19.90
C ASN A 52 -6.73 15.94 -18.72
N ARG A 53 -6.08 15.14 -17.88
CA ARG A 53 -5.41 15.54 -16.64
C ARG A 53 -4.19 14.67 -16.41
N ASN A 54 -3.23 15.18 -15.66
CA ASN A 54 -2.11 14.39 -15.16
C ASN A 54 -2.57 13.62 -13.90
N VAL A 55 -2.93 12.35 -14.07
CA VAL A 55 -3.44 11.52 -12.96
C VAL A 55 -2.43 10.46 -12.58
N PHE A 56 -2.02 10.46 -11.32
CA PHE A 56 -1.23 9.41 -10.71
C PHE A 56 -2.15 8.46 -9.93
N ILE A 57 -2.15 7.18 -10.28
CA ILE A 57 -2.98 6.16 -9.62
C ILE A 57 -2.07 5.23 -8.85
N SER A 58 -2.27 5.15 -7.53
CA SER A 58 -1.64 4.15 -6.67
C SER A 58 -2.66 3.14 -6.16
N MET A 59 -2.22 1.92 -5.90
CA MET A 59 -3.07 0.84 -5.38
C MET A 59 -2.34 0.04 -4.30
N THR A 60 -3.06 -0.28 -3.21
CA THR A 60 -2.60 -1.23 -2.21
C THR A 60 -3.42 -2.51 -2.29
N THR A 61 -2.76 -3.65 -2.35
CA THR A 61 -3.40 -4.97 -2.49
C THR A 61 -2.67 -6.03 -1.66
N ASN A 62 -3.38 -7.09 -1.27
CA ASN A 62 -2.77 -8.29 -0.70
C ASN A 62 -2.17 -9.23 -1.77
N ALA A 63 -2.29 -8.89 -3.04
CA ALA A 63 -1.78 -9.60 -4.20
C ALA A 63 -2.29 -11.05 -4.39
N VAL A 64 -3.25 -11.51 -3.60
CA VAL A 64 -3.78 -12.89 -3.68
C VAL A 64 -4.63 -13.11 -4.94
N LEU A 65 -5.41 -12.08 -5.33
CA LEU A 65 -6.40 -12.18 -6.41
C LEU A 65 -5.86 -11.82 -7.80
N PHE A 66 -4.56 -11.59 -7.94
CA PHE A 66 -3.96 -11.49 -9.27
C PHE A 66 -4.08 -12.81 -10.04
N ASN A 67 -4.48 -12.69 -11.28
CA ASN A 67 -4.64 -13.79 -12.22
C ASN A 67 -4.30 -13.31 -13.65
N GLU A 68 -4.41 -14.20 -14.65
CA GLU A 68 -4.07 -13.88 -16.04
C GLU A 68 -5.01 -12.81 -16.65
N GLU A 69 -6.24 -12.71 -16.17
CA GLU A 69 -7.24 -11.78 -16.69
C GLU A 69 -6.99 -10.34 -16.24
N ASN A 70 -6.51 -10.15 -15.00
CA ASN A 70 -6.45 -8.81 -14.39
C ASN A 70 -5.01 -8.24 -14.27
N ILE A 71 -4.00 -9.11 -14.23
CA ILE A 71 -2.65 -8.67 -13.87
C ILE A 71 -2.06 -7.70 -14.90
N ASP A 72 -2.20 -7.98 -16.18
CA ASP A 72 -1.62 -7.15 -17.22
C ASP A 72 -2.29 -5.77 -17.27
N PHE A 73 -3.62 -5.73 -17.21
CA PHE A 73 -4.36 -4.46 -17.13
C PHE A 73 -3.89 -3.61 -15.95
N ILE A 74 -3.74 -4.20 -14.76
CA ILE A 74 -3.33 -3.48 -13.56
C ILE A 74 -1.90 -2.97 -13.68
N LEU A 75 -0.98 -3.82 -14.15
CA LEU A 75 0.41 -3.43 -14.29
C LEU A 75 0.63 -2.34 -15.35
N GLU A 76 -0.23 -2.24 -16.34
CA GLU A 76 -0.20 -1.20 -17.37
C GLU A 76 -0.85 0.11 -16.94
N ASN A 77 -1.92 0.04 -16.15
CA ASN A 77 -2.77 1.19 -15.87
C ASN A 77 -2.65 1.78 -14.46
N ILE A 78 -1.98 1.11 -13.52
CA ILE A 78 -1.70 1.62 -12.18
C ILE A 78 -0.24 2.09 -12.13
N ASP A 79 0.01 3.31 -11.70
CA ASP A 79 1.35 3.90 -11.69
C ASP A 79 2.21 3.34 -10.56
N GLU A 80 1.64 3.14 -9.37
CA GLU A 80 2.33 2.60 -8.21
C GLU A 80 1.52 1.47 -7.55
N ILE A 81 2.16 0.35 -7.29
CA ILE A 81 1.56 -0.78 -6.59
C ILE A 81 2.28 -1.01 -5.27
N SER A 82 1.50 -1.05 -4.19
CA SER A 82 1.94 -1.50 -2.87
C SER A 82 1.37 -2.90 -2.60
N VAL A 83 2.23 -3.85 -2.30
CA VAL A 83 1.83 -5.21 -1.94
C VAL A 83 1.96 -5.39 -0.44
N SER A 84 0.86 -5.81 0.19
CA SER A 84 0.84 -6.16 1.60
C SER A 84 1.50 -7.53 1.80
N ILE A 85 2.73 -7.53 2.26
CA ILE A 85 3.50 -8.75 2.54
C ILE A 85 4.30 -8.54 3.82
N ASP A 86 4.19 -9.48 4.74
CA ASP A 86 5.02 -9.52 5.93
C ASP A 86 6.22 -10.44 5.65
N GLU A 87 7.13 -10.56 6.55
CA GLU A 87 8.40 -11.28 6.56
C GLU A 87 8.40 -12.66 5.83
N THR A 88 8.86 -13.69 6.54
CA THR A 88 8.88 -15.08 6.07
C THR A 88 7.47 -15.65 5.96
N LYS A 89 7.37 -16.80 5.30
CA LYS A 89 6.12 -17.53 5.15
C LYS A 89 5.38 -17.73 6.49
N GLU A 90 6.12 -18.11 7.52
CA GLU A 90 5.54 -18.41 8.84
C GLU A 90 4.91 -17.16 9.47
N ILE A 91 5.60 -16.03 9.44
CA ILE A 91 5.10 -14.76 10.00
C ILE A 91 3.96 -14.22 9.15
N HIS A 92 4.09 -14.27 7.84
CA HIS A 92 3.04 -13.85 6.93
C HIS A 92 1.76 -14.67 7.14
N ASP A 93 1.88 -15.99 7.13
CA ASP A 93 0.74 -16.91 7.24
C ASP A 93 0.12 -16.94 8.64
N ASN A 94 0.80 -16.46 9.68
CA ASN A 94 0.20 -16.20 10.98
C ASN A 94 -0.76 -15.00 11.00
N ASN A 95 -0.55 -14.03 10.12
CA ASN A 95 -1.31 -12.77 10.09
C ASN A 95 -2.27 -12.68 8.89
N ARG A 96 -1.94 -13.36 7.77
CA ARG A 96 -2.64 -13.24 6.49
C ARG A 96 -3.04 -14.61 5.98
N ILE A 97 -4.25 -15.01 6.37
CA ILE A 97 -4.83 -16.30 6.02
C ILE A 97 -6.07 -16.14 5.14
N TYR A 98 -6.39 -17.17 4.39
CA TYR A 98 -7.70 -17.31 3.78
C TYR A 98 -8.78 -17.58 4.84
N ARG A 99 -10.04 -17.46 4.45
CA ARG A 99 -11.18 -17.81 5.35
C ARG A 99 -11.20 -19.27 5.78
N ASN A 100 -10.56 -20.16 5.02
CA ASN A 100 -10.43 -21.58 5.36
C ASN A 100 -9.25 -21.87 6.32
N GLY A 101 -8.48 -20.82 6.72
CA GLY A 101 -7.35 -20.96 7.63
C GLY A 101 -6.01 -21.24 6.96
N GLU A 102 -5.97 -21.44 5.64
CA GLU A 102 -4.70 -21.63 4.90
C GLU A 102 -3.94 -20.31 4.75
N GLY A 103 -2.59 -20.38 4.76
CA GLY A 103 -1.73 -19.24 4.53
C GLY A 103 -1.81 -18.71 3.09
N THR A 104 -1.53 -17.43 2.90
CA THR A 104 -1.59 -16.76 1.58
C THR A 104 -0.23 -16.55 0.95
N PHE A 105 0.88 -16.78 1.66
CA PHE A 105 2.23 -16.45 1.25
C PHE A 105 2.63 -17.02 -0.11
N ASP A 106 2.45 -18.31 -0.32
CA ASP A 106 2.87 -18.98 -1.57
C ASP A 106 2.14 -18.40 -2.80
N LYS A 107 0.85 -18.05 -2.62
CA LYS A 107 0.07 -17.42 -3.68
C LYS A 107 0.56 -16.00 -3.97
N VAL A 108 0.88 -15.24 -2.93
CA VAL A 108 1.43 -13.88 -3.04
C VAL A 108 2.77 -13.92 -3.76
N VAL A 109 3.71 -14.76 -3.31
CA VAL A 109 5.05 -14.88 -3.92
C VAL A 109 4.97 -15.30 -5.39
N LYS A 110 4.09 -16.24 -5.73
CA LYS A 110 3.87 -16.64 -7.13
C LYS A 110 3.46 -15.45 -8.01
N ASN A 111 2.57 -14.59 -7.50
CA ASN A 111 2.12 -13.41 -8.23
C ASN A 111 3.18 -12.30 -8.27
N LEU A 112 3.99 -12.17 -7.20
CA LEU A 112 5.06 -11.18 -7.10
C LEU A 112 6.10 -11.31 -8.20
N ASN A 113 6.47 -12.51 -8.62
CA ASN A 113 7.45 -12.70 -9.68
C ASN A 113 7.04 -11.94 -10.94
N LYS A 114 5.78 -12.05 -11.37
CA LYS A 114 5.26 -11.34 -12.55
C LYS A 114 5.13 -9.83 -12.30
N ILE A 115 4.75 -9.44 -11.08
CA ILE A 115 4.60 -8.02 -10.71
C ILE A 115 5.96 -7.34 -10.73
N LEU A 116 6.96 -7.90 -10.05
CA LEU A 116 8.30 -7.31 -9.94
C LEU A 116 9.08 -7.29 -11.26
N GLU A 117 8.82 -8.27 -12.13
CA GLU A 117 9.39 -8.27 -13.49
C GLU A 117 8.96 -7.04 -14.29
N LYS A 118 7.67 -6.68 -14.24
CA LYS A 118 7.09 -5.55 -15.00
C LYS A 118 7.16 -4.22 -14.24
N LYS A 119 7.05 -4.23 -12.90
CA LYS A 119 7.04 -3.04 -12.05
C LYS A 119 8.07 -3.16 -10.91
N LYS A 120 9.32 -2.86 -11.22
CA LYS A 120 10.43 -2.91 -10.24
C LYS A 120 10.27 -1.93 -9.07
N ASN A 121 9.47 -0.87 -9.24
CA ASN A 121 9.15 0.11 -8.20
C ASN A 121 7.95 -0.29 -7.30
N THR A 122 7.51 -1.55 -7.37
CA THR A 122 6.50 -2.08 -6.46
C THR A 122 6.99 -1.99 -5.01
N ILE A 123 6.09 -1.52 -4.13
CA ILE A 123 6.40 -1.31 -2.72
C ILE A 123 5.98 -2.54 -1.91
N ALA A 124 6.89 -3.11 -1.13
CA ALA A 124 6.52 -4.06 -0.07
C ALA A 124 6.02 -3.29 1.14
N ARG A 125 4.77 -3.54 1.55
CA ARG A 125 4.16 -2.92 2.71
C ARG A 125 3.99 -3.95 3.81
N MET A 126 4.73 -3.80 4.90
CA MET A 126 4.70 -4.69 6.05
C MET A 126 4.25 -3.97 7.32
N THR A 127 3.62 -4.71 8.21
CA THR A 127 3.19 -4.19 9.51
C THR A 127 4.17 -4.65 10.60
N VAL A 128 4.67 -3.71 11.39
CA VAL A 128 5.55 -3.95 12.53
C VAL A 128 4.73 -3.84 13.81
N THR A 129 4.70 -4.90 14.59
CA THR A 129 4.01 -4.99 15.88
C THR A 129 5.02 -5.25 16.99
N PRO A 130 4.65 -5.13 18.28
CA PRO A 130 5.51 -5.52 19.39
C PRO A 130 6.03 -6.97 19.30
N LYS A 131 5.27 -7.87 18.67
CA LYS A 131 5.65 -9.27 18.47
C LYS A 131 6.70 -9.48 17.37
N THR A 132 6.72 -8.59 16.38
CA THR A 132 7.54 -8.74 15.18
C THR A 132 8.68 -7.72 15.09
N VAL A 133 8.75 -6.77 16.01
CA VAL A 133 9.77 -5.72 15.98
C VAL A 133 11.20 -6.27 16.03
N SER A 134 11.43 -7.36 16.75
CA SER A 134 12.75 -8.01 16.86
C SER A 134 13.25 -8.63 15.55
N SER A 135 12.35 -8.91 14.62
CA SER A 135 12.68 -9.47 13.30
C SER A 135 12.76 -8.42 12.19
N LEU A 136 12.57 -7.14 12.47
CA LEU A 136 12.46 -6.10 11.44
C LEU A 136 13.63 -6.12 10.44
N TYR A 137 14.88 -6.30 10.91
CA TYR A 137 16.05 -6.41 10.05
C TYR A 137 15.95 -7.61 9.09
N ASN A 138 15.63 -8.78 9.65
CA ASN A 138 15.49 -10.00 8.86
C ASN A 138 14.35 -9.89 7.84
N SER A 139 13.23 -9.28 8.24
CA SER A 139 12.05 -9.05 7.38
C SER A 139 12.41 -8.18 6.18
N VAL A 140 13.07 -7.06 6.42
CA VAL A 140 13.46 -6.13 5.35
C VAL A 140 14.50 -6.77 4.41
N THR A 141 15.51 -7.46 4.96
CA THR A 141 16.52 -8.14 4.14
C THR A 141 15.91 -9.28 3.33
N PHE A 142 14.97 -10.03 3.89
CA PHE A 142 14.22 -11.07 3.19
C PHE A 142 13.43 -10.49 2.02
N LEU A 143 12.65 -9.43 2.23
CA LEU A 143 11.87 -8.77 1.18
C LEU A 143 12.76 -8.16 0.08
N HIS A 144 13.92 -7.63 0.46
CA HIS A 144 14.92 -7.18 -0.52
C HIS A 144 15.43 -8.33 -1.38
N ASN A 145 15.79 -9.44 -0.75
CA ASN A 145 16.23 -10.66 -1.47
C ASN A 145 15.11 -11.26 -2.36
N LEU A 146 13.85 -11.03 -2.02
CA LEU A 146 12.70 -11.42 -2.84
C LEU A 146 12.53 -10.53 -4.09
N GLY A 147 13.28 -9.41 -4.18
CA GLY A 147 13.34 -8.53 -5.33
C GLY A 147 12.71 -7.15 -5.13
N PHE A 148 12.25 -6.80 -3.94
CA PHE A 148 11.75 -5.46 -3.68
C PHE A 148 12.89 -4.46 -3.51
N SER A 149 12.83 -3.35 -4.25
CA SER A 149 13.71 -2.20 -4.06
C SER A 149 13.12 -1.11 -3.15
N ILE A 150 11.83 -1.19 -2.84
CA ILE A 150 11.14 -0.25 -1.96
C ILE A 150 10.38 -1.05 -0.91
N ILE A 151 10.74 -0.85 0.36
CA ILE A 151 10.12 -1.54 1.49
C ILE A 151 9.62 -0.49 2.47
N SER A 152 8.35 -0.56 2.83
CA SER A 152 7.67 0.36 3.73
C SER A 152 7.17 -0.36 4.98
N PRO A 153 8.04 -0.52 6.01
CA PRO A 153 7.58 -0.97 7.31
C PRO A 153 6.69 0.11 7.95
N VAL A 154 5.57 -0.28 8.52
CA VAL A 154 4.63 0.62 9.20
C VAL A 154 4.38 0.08 10.60
N ILE A 155 4.62 0.90 11.60
CA ILE A 155 4.33 0.55 12.99
C ILE A 155 2.82 0.51 13.20
N ASP A 156 2.32 -0.57 13.80
CA ASP A 156 0.94 -0.63 14.28
C ASP A 156 0.80 0.24 15.53
N GLN A 157 0.36 1.46 15.34
CA GLN A 157 0.17 2.45 16.41
C GLN A 157 -1.03 2.13 17.31
N TYR A 158 -1.90 1.22 16.90
CA TYR A 158 -3.09 0.83 17.64
C TYR A 158 -2.84 -0.37 18.56
N ASP A 159 -1.71 -1.03 18.43
CA ASP A 159 -1.31 -2.10 19.32
C ASP A 159 -0.85 -1.52 20.66
N THR A 160 -1.65 -1.71 21.70
CA THR A 160 -1.40 -1.15 23.03
C THR A 160 -0.29 -1.87 23.82
N ARG A 161 0.33 -2.89 23.25
CA ARG A 161 1.40 -3.70 23.87
C ARG A 161 2.80 -3.14 23.64
N TRP A 162 2.94 -1.98 22.94
CA TRP A 162 4.21 -1.29 22.81
C TRP A 162 4.70 -0.81 24.19
N ASP A 163 5.94 -1.12 24.54
CA ASP A 163 6.61 -0.74 25.76
C ASP A 163 8.03 -0.20 25.47
N GLU A 164 8.74 0.22 26.53
CA GLU A 164 10.11 0.75 26.41
C GLU A 164 11.09 -0.28 25.82
N ASN A 165 10.98 -1.55 26.22
CA ASN A 165 11.83 -2.62 25.68
C ASN A 165 11.62 -2.82 24.18
N ASN A 166 10.37 -2.77 23.71
CA ASN A 166 10.06 -2.83 22.27
C ASN A 166 10.65 -1.64 21.50
N MET A 167 10.69 -0.46 22.11
CA MET A 167 11.29 0.74 21.51
C MET A 167 12.82 0.64 21.43
N GLU A 168 13.48 0.08 22.45
CA GLU A 168 14.91 -0.21 22.42
C GLU A 168 15.26 -1.24 21.35
N ILE A 169 14.47 -2.30 21.21
CA ILE A 169 14.62 -3.29 20.15
C ILE A 169 14.45 -2.63 18.78
N LEU A 170 13.43 -1.80 18.60
CA LEU A 170 13.21 -1.07 17.34
C LEU A 170 14.43 -0.21 16.98
N GLU A 171 14.99 0.52 17.93
CA GLU A 171 16.20 1.32 17.71
C GLU A 171 17.40 0.46 17.26
N GLN A 172 17.61 -0.68 17.89
CA GLN A 172 18.67 -1.61 17.50
C GLN A 172 18.46 -2.14 16.09
N GLN A 173 17.24 -2.54 15.75
CA GLN A 173 16.88 -3.03 14.42
C GLN A 173 17.10 -1.95 13.34
N LEU A 174 16.73 -0.69 13.62
CA LEU A 174 16.96 0.42 12.72
C LEU A 174 18.46 0.75 12.52
N LYS A 175 19.28 0.59 13.54
CA LYS A 175 20.74 0.71 13.43
C LYS A 175 21.32 -0.39 12.52
N MET A 176 20.89 -1.64 12.68
CA MET A 176 21.29 -2.75 11.82
C MET A 176 20.88 -2.49 10.36
N LEU A 177 19.64 -2.07 10.13
CA LEU A 177 19.13 -1.71 8.80
C LEU A 177 19.91 -0.55 8.17
N SER A 178 20.28 0.46 8.95
CA SER A 178 21.08 1.59 8.46
C SER A 178 22.43 1.12 7.96
N GLY A 179 23.09 0.18 8.68
CA GLY A 179 24.34 -0.45 8.25
C GLY A 179 24.17 -1.27 6.96
N TYR A 180 23.15 -2.09 6.88
CA TYR A 180 22.82 -2.85 5.67
C TYR A 180 22.55 -1.94 4.46
N PHE A 181 21.76 -0.91 4.67
CA PHE A 181 21.39 0.07 3.66
C PHE A 181 22.58 0.82 3.08
N ALA A 182 23.54 1.20 3.92
CA ALA A 182 24.75 1.93 3.51
C ALA A 182 25.61 1.15 2.49
N VAL A 183 25.50 -0.20 2.49
CA VAL A 183 26.26 -1.10 1.60
C VAL A 183 25.52 -1.33 0.26
N GLN A 184 24.20 -1.10 0.22
CA GLN A 184 23.36 -1.43 -0.95
C GLN A 184 23.34 -0.38 -2.07
N ASN A 185 24.23 0.63 -2.04
CA ASN A 185 24.42 1.61 -3.12
C ASN A 185 23.11 2.23 -3.66
N GLU A 186 22.23 2.70 -2.76
CA GLU A 186 20.94 3.35 -3.11
C GLU A 186 19.91 2.45 -3.84
N SER A 187 20.22 1.17 -4.07
CA SER A 187 19.29 0.26 -4.73
C SER A 187 18.06 -0.10 -3.89
N LEU A 188 18.13 0.11 -2.57
CA LEU A 188 17.07 -0.20 -1.60
C LEU A 188 16.59 1.09 -0.93
N LYS A 189 15.27 1.28 -0.86
CA LYS A 189 14.61 2.34 -0.09
C LYS A 189 13.80 1.73 1.05
N VAL A 190 14.04 2.17 2.28
CA VAL A 190 13.30 1.74 3.46
C VAL A 190 12.57 2.94 4.06
N GLY A 191 11.24 2.92 4.03
CA GLY A 191 10.40 4.08 4.37
C GLY A 191 10.67 4.67 5.76
N MET A 192 10.92 3.83 6.77
CA MET A 192 11.24 4.30 8.12
C MET A 192 12.58 5.08 8.19
N LEU A 193 13.58 4.68 7.40
CA LEU A 193 14.88 5.35 7.37
C LEU A 193 14.83 6.64 6.56
N GLU A 194 13.99 6.70 5.53
CA GLU A 194 13.81 7.90 4.72
C GLU A 194 12.99 8.98 5.42
N GLN A 195 11.96 8.63 6.17
CA GLN A 195 11.15 9.59 6.93
C GLN A 195 11.98 10.37 7.94
N ALA A 196 13.06 9.81 8.45
CA ALA A 196 14.02 10.52 9.29
C ALA A 196 14.73 11.67 8.56
N LYS A 197 14.92 11.56 7.23
CA LYS A 197 15.50 12.61 6.36
C LYS A 197 14.49 13.69 5.99
N TYR A 198 13.19 13.39 5.94
CA TYR A 198 12.12 14.26 5.46
C TYR A 198 11.28 14.93 6.55
N ARG A 199 11.75 15.04 7.80
CA ARG A 199 11.10 15.84 8.84
C ARG A 199 11.14 17.33 8.52
N LYS A 200 10.52 17.75 7.42
CA LYS A 200 10.05 19.11 7.20
C LYS A 200 8.55 19.09 6.97
N LYS A 201 7.84 19.38 8.07
CA LYS A 201 6.47 19.90 8.14
C LYS A 201 5.47 19.38 7.08
N VAL A 202 4.89 18.22 7.33
CA VAL A 202 3.55 17.93 6.84
C VAL A 202 2.66 17.72 8.07
N SER A 203 1.75 18.64 8.30
CA SER A 203 0.71 18.46 9.31
C SER A 203 -0.32 17.50 8.77
N VAL A 204 -0.30 16.25 9.21
CA VAL A 204 -1.36 15.29 8.92
C VAL A 204 -2.51 15.56 9.88
N VAL A 205 -3.60 16.10 9.38
CA VAL A 205 -4.86 16.15 10.13
C VAL A 205 -5.59 14.83 9.87
N GLN A 206 -5.56 13.96 10.86
CA GLN A 206 -6.31 12.71 10.83
C GLN A 206 -7.75 12.99 11.23
N VAL A 207 -8.68 12.93 10.29
CA VAL A 207 -10.11 13.02 10.56
C VAL A 207 -10.70 11.62 10.59
N HIS A 208 -11.17 11.22 11.76
CA HIS A 208 -11.94 9.99 11.97
C HIS A 208 -13.35 10.16 11.41
N ARG A 209 -13.53 9.88 10.13
CA ARG A 209 -14.78 9.50 9.43
C ARG A 209 -14.55 9.52 7.90
N PRO A 210 -15.32 8.80 7.08
CA PRO A 210 -14.96 8.49 5.69
C PRO A 210 -15.19 9.68 4.75
N CYS A 211 -14.31 10.66 4.81
CA CYS A 211 -14.09 11.72 3.82
C CYS A 211 -12.94 12.60 4.30
N ILE A 212 -11.72 12.35 3.86
CA ILE A 212 -10.59 13.25 4.17
C ILE A 212 -10.45 14.22 3.01
N LEU A 213 -10.71 15.49 3.28
CA LEU A 213 -10.35 16.62 2.43
C LEU A 213 -9.16 17.32 3.06
N ILE A 214 -8.00 17.29 2.42
CA ILE A 214 -6.87 18.13 2.81
C ILE A 214 -6.72 19.25 1.78
N LEU A 215 -6.91 20.46 2.26
CA LEU A 215 -6.76 21.70 1.50
C LEU A 215 -5.33 22.24 1.70
N LYS A 216 -4.48 22.05 0.73
CA LYS A 216 -3.34 22.85 0.24
C LYS A 216 -2.22 21.98 -0.35
N GLU A 217 -2.37 21.57 -1.48
CA GLU A 217 -1.72 20.58 -2.34
C GLU A 217 -2.63 19.36 -2.40
N ILE A 218 -3.29 19.22 -3.53
CA ILE A 218 -4.44 18.33 -3.64
C ILE A 218 -4.00 16.88 -3.62
N TYR A 219 -4.04 16.27 -2.44
CA TYR A 219 -4.08 14.82 -2.30
C TYR A 219 -5.54 14.43 -2.13
N ILE A 220 -6.18 14.04 -3.19
CA ILE A 220 -7.56 13.59 -3.14
C ILE A 220 -7.59 12.08 -3.09
N LEU A 221 -8.12 11.62 -2.02
CA LEU A 221 -9.09 10.57 -1.85
C LEU A 221 -8.59 9.15 -1.75
N VAL A 222 -8.66 8.67 -0.53
CA VAL A 222 -8.77 7.24 -0.22
C VAL A 222 -10.17 6.78 -0.65
N LEU A 223 -10.24 6.06 -1.75
CA LEU A 223 -11.46 5.34 -2.12
C LEU A 223 -11.54 4.08 -1.23
N MET A 224 -12.17 4.21 -0.06
CA MET A 224 -12.51 3.04 0.75
C MET A 224 -13.63 2.26 0.05
N LEU A 225 -13.28 1.15 -0.57
CA LEU A 225 -14.22 0.11 -0.99
C LEU A 225 -14.69 -0.66 0.24
N LEU A 226 -15.53 -0.03 1.08
CA LEU A 226 -16.18 -0.71 2.20
C LEU A 226 -17.25 -1.65 1.66
N VAL A 227 -16.95 -2.94 1.63
CA VAL A 227 -17.98 -3.98 1.62
C VAL A 227 -18.50 -4.12 3.05
N MET A 228 -19.46 -3.30 3.43
CA MET A 228 -20.30 -3.59 4.58
C MET A 228 -21.27 -4.69 4.16
N LYS A 229 -20.99 -5.93 4.49
CA LYS A 229 -22.02 -6.94 4.62
C LYS A 229 -22.78 -6.61 5.90
N SER A 230 -24.02 -6.14 5.75
CA SER A 230 -25.02 -6.21 6.81
C SER A 230 -25.13 -7.68 7.24
N LEU A 231 -24.79 -7.94 8.50
CA LEU A 231 -25.20 -9.14 9.20
C LEU A 231 -26.71 -8.99 9.48
N SER A 232 -27.52 -9.72 8.79
CA SER A 232 -28.85 -10.15 9.23
C SER A 232 -28.77 -11.59 9.64
#